data_4f6f09c0a82641dbbc36e0acdace2aa1
#
_entry.id   4f6f09c0a82641dbbc36e0acdace2aa1
#
_cell.length_a   1.000
_cell.length_b   1.000
_cell.length_c   1.000
_cell.angle_alpha   90.00
_cell.angle_beta   90.00
_cell.angle_gamma   90.00
#
_symmetry.space_group_name_H-M   'P 1'
#
loop_
_entity.id
_entity.type
_entity.pdbx_description
1 polymer ?
#
loop_
_entity_poly.entity_id
_entity_poly.type
_entity_poly.pdbx_seq_one_letter_code
_entity_poly.pdbx_strand_id
1 'polypeptide(L)'
;MNIYINIVMSRDPPVLHLTELSKVMKWKLNRGKMRPLQKLVDSNSDLFVREITKSAIQTLQDGDWEQGILTLTSLKGIGPATASAILAPLFPDLVPLMSDEVLMVTCDGKREYTMKAYHTMRSSLLNKSIELNKNISLEDIGRFIWIIYTSTALNVPYIYPSSAVVDSSSHNYDTSASITTGNETKSNKRKRN
;
A
#
# COMPACT_ATOMS: atom_id res chain seq x y z
N MET A 1 11.32 -1.74 9.58
CA MET A 1 10.15 -2.59 9.41
C MET A 1 10.37 -4.01 9.93
N ASN A 2 11.51 -4.66 9.65
CA ASN A 2 11.80 -6.02 10.11
C ASN A 2 11.73 -6.22 11.65
N ILE A 3 12.12 -5.22 12.45
CA ILE A 3 12.06 -5.31 13.93
C ILE A 3 10.61 -5.44 14.42
N TYR A 4 9.67 -4.71 13.82
CA TYR A 4 8.25 -4.79 14.16
C TYR A 4 7.68 -6.19 13.90
N ILE A 5 7.96 -6.76 12.73
CA ILE A 5 7.53 -8.10 12.34
C ILE A 5 8.05 -9.14 13.35
N ASN A 6 9.35 -9.10 13.63
CA ASN A 6 9.99 -10.03 14.55
C ASN A 6 9.40 -9.96 15.97
N ILE A 7 9.12 -8.74 16.47
CA ILE A 7 8.52 -8.54 17.78
C ILE A 7 7.11 -9.13 17.85
N VAL A 8 6.26 -8.87 16.85
CA VAL A 8 4.87 -9.33 16.84
C VAL A 8 4.81 -10.84 16.67
N MET A 9 5.56 -11.40 15.71
CA MET A 9 5.51 -12.82 15.37
C MET A 9 6.28 -13.71 16.36
N SER A 10 7.15 -13.16 17.21
CA SER A 10 7.83 -13.93 18.27
C SER A 10 6.96 -14.18 19.51
N ARG A 11 5.80 -13.55 19.58
CA ARG A 11 4.85 -13.78 20.68
C ARG A 11 4.00 -15.01 20.42
N ASP A 12 3.63 -15.70 21.50
CA ASP A 12 2.68 -16.81 21.46
C ASP A 12 1.46 -16.50 22.36
N PRO A 13 0.29 -16.21 21.79
CA PRO A 13 0.02 -15.99 20.36
C PRO A 13 0.54 -14.63 19.84
N PRO A 14 0.75 -14.48 18.50
CA PRO A 14 1.14 -13.21 17.91
C PRO A 14 0.07 -12.14 18.13
N VAL A 15 0.44 -11.02 18.75
CA VAL A 15 -0.48 -9.91 19.07
C VAL A 15 0.24 -8.57 19.03
N LEU A 16 -0.53 -7.49 18.79
CA LEU A 16 -0.09 -6.13 19.04
C LEU A 16 -0.56 -5.64 20.41
N HIS A 17 0.25 -4.80 21.04
CA HIS A 17 -0.15 -3.98 22.16
C HIS A 17 -0.66 -2.62 21.69
N LEU A 18 -1.49 -1.98 22.52
CA LEU A 18 -2.02 -0.63 22.23
C LEU A 18 -0.90 0.38 21.95
N THR A 19 0.21 0.31 22.67
CA THR A 19 1.39 1.18 22.47
C THR A 19 2.02 1.02 21.09
N GLU A 20 1.99 -0.18 20.53
CA GLU A 20 2.50 -0.48 19.19
C GLU A 20 1.53 0.00 18.13
N LEU A 21 0.24 -0.27 18.32
CA LEU A 21 -0.83 0.23 17.45
C LEU A 21 -0.81 1.77 17.37
N SER A 22 -0.62 2.45 18.51
CA SER A 22 -0.47 3.91 18.59
C SER A 22 0.73 4.41 17.76
N LYS A 23 1.87 3.70 17.81
CA LYS A 23 3.06 4.03 17.01
C LYS A 23 2.82 3.84 15.51
N VAL A 24 2.14 2.76 15.11
CA VAL A 24 1.75 2.54 13.71
C VAL A 24 0.85 3.66 13.21
N MET A 25 -0.15 4.08 14.01
CA MET A 25 -1.02 5.20 13.66
C MET A 25 -0.23 6.50 13.51
N LYS A 26 0.66 6.84 14.44
CA LYS A 26 1.53 8.04 14.33
C LYS A 26 2.35 8.03 13.05
N TRP A 27 2.98 6.90 12.74
CA TRP A 27 3.73 6.74 11.49
C TRP A 27 2.84 6.96 10.26
N LYS A 28 1.66 6.35 10.24
CA LYS A 28 0.72 6.47 9.11
C LYS A 28 0.21 7.89 8.92
N LEU A 29 -0.14 8.60 9.99
CA LEU A 29 -0.62 9.98 9.93
C LEU A 29 0.43 10.98 9.43
N ASN A 30 1.71 10.67 9.57
CA ASN A 30 2.81 11.50 9.05
C ASN A 30 3.06 11.30 7.53
N ARG A 31 2.42 10.31 6.90
CA ARG A 31 2.67 9.98 5.48
C ARG A 31 1.59 10.47 4.50
N GLY A 32 0.47 10.94 4.97
CA GLY A 32 -0.63 11.32 4.12
C GLY A 32 -1.42 12.48 4.70
N LYS A 33 -2.68 12.61 4.27
CA LYS A 33 -3.58 13.64 4.81
C LYS A 33 -3.80 13.40 6.30
N MET A 34 -3.39 14.36 7.13
CA MET A 34 -3.58 14.28 8.58
C MET A 34 -5.08 14.22 8.91
N ARG A 35 -5.45 13.22 9.71
CA ARG A 35 -6.79 13.06 10.29
C ARG A 35 -6.67 12.92 11.80
N PRO A 36 -7.59 13.45 12.60
CA PRO A 36 -7.49 13.41 14.07
C PRO A 36 -7.89 12.03 14.65
N LEU A 37 -7.31 10.94 14.09
CA LEU A 37 -7.64 9.56 14.47
C LEU A 37 -6.83 9.04 15.65
N GLN A 38 -5.72 9.70 16.02
CA GLN A 38 -4.82 9.23 17.08
C GLN A 38 -5.57 9.04 18.41
N LYS A 39 -6.39 10.02 18.80
CA LYS A 39 -7.16 9.95 20.05
C LYS A 39 -8.16 8.79 20.08
N LEU A 40 -8.75 8.45 18.92
CA LEU A 40 -9.66 7.30 18.81
C LEU A 40 -8.90 6.00 18.99
N VAL A 41 -7.74 5.86 18.35
CA VAL A 41 -6.88 4.66 18.51
C VAL A 41 -6.45 4.51 19.96
N ASP A 42 -5.96 5.57 20.58
CA ASP A 42 -5.48 5.57 21.97
C ASP A 42 -6.61 5.32 23.00
N SER A 43 -7.88 5.44 22.60
CA SER A 43 -9.06 5.14 23.46
C SER A 43 -9.47 3.67 23.46
N ASN A 44 -8.81 2.79 22.69
CA ASN A 44 -9.02 1.35 22.80
C ASN A 44 -8.35 0.84 24.10
N SER A 45 -8.85 -0.26 24.66
CA SER A 45 -8.13 -0.95 25.73
C SER A 45 -7.04 -1.85 25.16
N ASP A 46 -5.93 -2.02 25.88
CA ASP A 46 -4.84 -2.93 25.46
C ASP A 46 -5.33 -4.37 25.28
N LEU A 47 -6.18 -4.84 26.20
CA LEU A 47 -6.79 -6.16 26.13
C LEU A 47 -7.56 -6.35 24.81
N PHE A 48 -8.42 -5.38 24.47
CA PHE A 48 -9.22 -5.45 23.24
C PHE A 48 -8.34 -5.40 21.99
N VAL A 49 -7.29 -4.56 21.98
CA VAL A 49 -6.32 -4.53 20.87
C VAL A 49 -5.66 -5.89 20.69
N ARG A 50 -5.22 -6.53 21.77
CA ARG A 50 -4.58 -7.86 21.72
C ARG A 50 -5.54 -8.94 21.22
N GLU A 51 -6.77 -8.97 21.70
CA GLU A 51 -7.78 -9.95 21.26
C GLU A 51 -8.10 -9.80 19.77
N ILE A 52 -8.37 -8.58 19.33
CA ILE A 52 -8.69 -8.31 17.92
C ILE A 52 -7.51 -8.59 16.99
N THR A 53 -6.29 -8.20 17.38
CA THR A 53 -5.11 -8.45 16.54
C THR A 53 -4.77 -9.94 16.49
N LYS A 54 -4.93 -10.69 17.59
CA LYS A 54 -4.82 -12.16 17.60
C LYS A 54 -5.79 -12.78 16.61
N SER A 55 -7.08 -12.42 16.68
CA SER A 55 -8.11 -12.96 15.79
C SER A 55 -7.82 -12.63 14.34
N ALA A 56 -7.43 -11.38 14.02
CA ALA A 56 -7.10 -10.98 12.66
C ALA A 56 -5.89 -11.75 12.10
N ILE A 57 -4.84 -11.95 12.91
CA ILE A 57 -3.64 -12.71 12.49
C ILE A 57 -4.02 -14.17 12.24
N GLN A 58 -4.82 -14.79 13.11
CA GLN A 58 -5.28 -16.16 12.91
C GLN A 58 -6.08 -16.31 11.62
N THR A 59 -7.02 -15.41 11.36
CA THR A 59 -7.83 -15.42 10.13
C THR A 59 -6.94 -15.32 8.86
N LEU A 60 -5.86 -14.54 8.93
CA LEU A 60 -4.90 -14.44 7.83
C LEU A 60 -4.03 -15.69 7.66
N GLN A 61 -3.69 -16.37 8.74
CA GLN A 61 -3.00 -17.67 8.68
C GLN A 61 -3.87 -18.73 8.01
N ASP A 62 -5.20 -18.63 8.18
CA ASP A 62 -6.19 -19.48 7.49
C ASP A 62 -6.44 -19.03 6.03
N GLY A 63 -5.81 -17.96 5.57
CA GLY A 63 -5.86 -17.45 4.19
C GLY A 63 -6.98 -16.44 3.91
N ASP A 64 -7.84 -16.13 4.87
CA ASP A 64 -8.94 -15.16 4.69
C ASP A 64 -8.48 -13.73 4.98
N TRP A 65 -7.91 -13.10 3.95
CA TRP A 65 -7.38 -11.75 4.02
C TRP A 65 -8.46 -10.69 4.24
N GLU A 66 -9.67 -10.90 3.71
CA GLU A 66 -10.78 -9.95 3.82
C GLU A 66 -11.28 -9.87 5.25
N GLN A 67 -11.57 -11.01 5.83
CA GLN A 67 -12.02 -11.09 7.21
C GLN A 67 -10.94 -10.60 8.17
N GLY A 68 -9.66 -10.86 7.89
CA GLY A 68 -8.54 -10.33 8.69
C GLY A 68 -8.53 -8.79 8.72
N ILE A 69 -8.74 -8.12 7.59
CA ILE A 69 -8.87 -6.66 7.54
C ILE A 69 -10.11 -6.19 8.27
N LEU A 70 -11.27 -6.80 8.01
CA LEU A 70 -12.55 -6.45 8.64
C LEU A 70 -12.48 -6.58 10.16
N THR A 71 -11.85 -7.64 10.67
CA THR A 71 -11.65 -7.86 12.11
C THR A 71 -10.93 -6.67 12.74
N LEU A 72 -9.83 -6.18 12.14
CA LEU A 72 -9.12 -5.02 12.65
C LEU A 72 -9.94 -3.71 12.62
N THR A 73 -10.89 -3.59 11.69
CA THR A 73 -11.75 -2.39 11.62
C THR A 73 -12.73 -2.26 12.79
N SER A 74 -12.87 -3.26 13.64
CA SER A 74 -13.63 -3.18 14.90
C SER A 74 -12.94 -2.30 15.95
N LEU A 75 -11.63 -2.06 15.82
CA LEU A 75 -10.90 -1.13 16.69
C LEU A 75 -11.24 0.32 16.33
N LYS A 76 -11.43 1.15 17.36
CA LYS A 76 -11.73 2.57 17.19
C LYS A 76 -10.60 3.27 16.41
N GLY A 77 -10.97 4.02 15.38
CA GLY A 77 -10.01 4.76 14.54
C GLY A 77 -9.28 3.92 13.49
N ILE A 78 -9.59 2.64 13.36
CA ILE A 78 -9.00 1.75 12.37
C ILE A 78 -9.97 1.53 11.22
N GLY A 79 -9.59 1.92 10.01
CA GLY A 79 -10.28 1.58 8.77
C GLY A 79 -9.39 0.69 7.89
N PRO A 80 -9.87 0.28 6.69
CA PRO A 80 -9.16 -0.65 5.81
C PRO A 80 -7.70 -0.25 5.52
N ALA A 81 -7.45 1.04 5.28
CA ALA A 81 -6.10 1.54 5.02
C ALA A 81 -5.17 1.46 6.24
N THR A 82 -5.69 1.54 7.47
CA THR A 82 -4.86 1.37 8.67
C THR A 82 -4.70 -0.12 8.99
N ALA A 83 -5.75 -0.91 8.81
CA ALA A 83 -5.69 -2.36 8.95
C ALA A 83 -4.64 -2.96 8.00
N SER A 84 -4.63 -2.53 6.72
CA SER A 84 -3.61 -2.99 5.77
C SER A 84 -2.20 -2.57 6.19
N ALA A 85 -2.01 -1.37 6.75
CA ALA A 85 -0.71 -0.92 7.23
C ALA A 85 -0.16 -1.76 8.41
N ILE A 86 -1.06 -2.33 9.22
CA ILE A 86 -0.71 -3.25 10.31
C ILE A 86 -0.33 -4.61 9.75
N LEU A 87 -1.10 -5.13 8.79
CA LEU A 87 -1.03 -6.51 8.32
C LEU A 87 -0.05 -6.73 7.17
N ALA A 88 0.16 -5.73 6.29
CA ALA A 88 1.04 -5.87 5.12
C ALA A 88 2.46 -6.35 5.46
N PRO A 89 3.11 -5.86 6.53
CA PRO A 89 4.42 -6.38 6.90
C PRO A 89 4.42 -7.84 7.37
N LEU A 90 3.29 -8.33 7.91
CA LEU A 90 3.14 -9.68 8.45
C LEU A 90 2.74 -10.68 7.37
N PHE A 91 1.93 -10.24 6.39
CA PHE A 91 1.36 -11.06 5.33
C PHE A 91 1.50 -10.38 3.96
N PRO A 92 2.73 -10.17 3.46
CA PRO A 92 2.99 -9.38 2.25
C PRO A 92 2.37 -9.96 0.97
N ASP A 93 2.16 -11.28 0.93
CA ASP A 93 1.54 -11.96 -0.21
C ASP A 93 0.02 -11.85 -0.23
N LEU A 94 -0.59 -11.62 0.94
CA LEU A 94 -2.06 -11.59 1.10
C LEU A 94 -2.61 -10.17 1.20
N VAL A 95 -1.91 -9.30 1.94
CA VAL A 95 -2.41 -7.98 2.36
C VAL A 95 -1.42 -6.89 1.94
N PRO A 96 -1.55 -6.30 0.74
CA PRO A 96 -0.75 -5.14 0.35
C PRO A 96 -1.20 -3.88 1.10
N LEU A 97 -0.26 -2.96 1.35
CA LEU A 97 -0.54 -1.66 1.96
C LEU A 97 -1.43 -0.79 1.05
N MET A 98 -2.56 -0.32 1.58
CA MET A 98 -3.42 0.65 0.92
C MET A 98 -2.82 2.07 1.07
N SER A 99 -2.00 2.48 0.12
CA SER A 99 -1.45 3.83 0.03
C SER A 99 -2.15 4.68 -1.02
N ASP A 100 -2.00 6.01 -0.92
CA ASP A 100 -2.59 6.97 -1.86
C ASP A 100 -2.10 6.72 -3.28
N GLU A 101 -0.80 6.46 -3.43
CA GLU A 101 -0.13 6.28 -4.71
C GLU A 101 -0.61 5.00 -5.40
N VAL A 102 -0.73 3.92 -4.64
CA VAL A 102 -1.24 2.64 -5.18
C VAL A 102 -2.71 2.79 -5.59
N LEU A 103 -3.54 3.44 -4.78
CA LEU A 103 -4.94 3.72 -5.14
C LEU A 103 -5.05 4.58 -6.40
N MET A 104 -4.22 5.61 -6.55
CA MET A 104 -4.21 6.47 -7.76
C MET A 104 -3.96 5.67 -9.03
N VAL A 105 -3.09 4.67 -8.97
CA VAL A 105 -2.73 3.83 -10.13
C VAL A 105 -3.77 2.73 -10.39
N THR A 106 -4.33 2.14 -9.33
CA THR A 106 -5.17 0.93 -9.44
C THR A 106 -6.67 1.19 -9.41
N CYS A 107 -7.10 2.40 -9.02
CA CYS A 107 -8.50 2.79 -8.84
C CYS A 107 -8.88 4.04 -9.65
N ASP A 108 -8.41 4.14 -10.89
CA ASP A 108 -8.76 5.22 -11.85
C ASP A 108 -8.57 6.63 -11.26
N GLY A 109 -7.48 6.86 -10.55
CA GLY A 109 -7.16 8.14 -9.93
C GLY A 109 -7.99 8.50 -8.68
N LYS A 110 -8.74 7.55 -8.11
CA LYS A 110 -9.58 7.77 -6.92
C LYS A 110 -8.90 7.30 -5.65
N ARG A 111 -8.93 8.13 -4.63
CA ARG A 111 -8.40 7.83 -3.28
C ARG A 111 -9.54 7.59 -2.29
N GLU A 112 -10.15 6.42 -2.37
CA GLU A 112 -11.22 5.99 -1.47
C GLU A 112 -10.69 4.92 -0.51
N TYR A 113 -10.85 5.10 0.80
CA TYR A 113 -10.35 4.17 1.81
C TYR A 113 -11.43 3.21 2.28
N THR A 114 -12.17 2.63 1.31
CA THR A 114 -13.25 1.66 1.53
C THR A 114 -12.78 0.23 1.25
N MET A 115 -13.49 -0.77 1.76
CA MET A 115 -13.23 -2.17 1.40
C MET A 115 -13.39 -2.41 -0.11
N LYS A 116 -14.37 -1.77 -0.75
CA LYS A 116 -14.56 -1.85 -2.21
C LYS A 116 -13.31 -1.40 -2.97
N ALA A 117 -12.74 -0.24 -2.60
CA ALA A 117 -11.51 0.25 -3.21
C ALA A 117 -10.32 -0.67 -2.89
N TYR A 118 -10.27 -1.25 -1.68
CA TYR A 118 -9.25 -2.23 -1.32
C TYR A 118 -9.33 -3.50 -2.19
N HIS A 119 -10.51 -4.02 -2.45
CA HIS A 119 -10.72 -5.14 -3.37
C HIS A 119 -10.21 -4.84 -4.79
N THR A 120 -10.57 -3.67 -5.33
CA THR A 120 -10.09 -3.24 -6.67
C THR A 120 -8.58 -3.17 -6.71
N MET A 121 -7.98 -2.49 -5.73
CA MET A 121 -6.54 -2.34 -5.60
C MET A 121 -5.84 -3.71 -5.51
N ARG A 122 -6.28 -4.57 -4.59
CA ARG A 122 -5.69 -5.89 -4.36
C ARG A 122 -5.79 -6.79 -5.61
N SER A 123 -6.93 -6.79 -6.28
CA SER A 123 -7.15 -7.56 -7.51
C SER A 123 -6.20 -7.09 -8.63
N SER A 124 -6.01 -5.78 -8.77
CA SER A 124 -5.04 -5.22 -9.73
C SER A 124 -3.61 -5.67 -9.43
N LEU A 125 -3.19 -5.63 -8.15
CA LEU A 125 -1.86 -6.10 -7.75
C LEU A 125 -1.70 -7.61 -7.94
N LEU A 126 -2.74 -8.41 -7.66
CA LEU A 126 -2.74 -9.85 -7.87
C LEU A 126 -2.57 -10.19 -9.36
N ASN A 127 -3.33 -9.53 -10.25
CA ASN A 127 -3.19 -9.72 -11.68
C ASN A 127 -1.76 -9.41 -12.14
N LYS A 128 -1.17 -8.32 -11.61
CA LYS A 128 0.22 -7.96 -11.92
C LYS A 128 1.23 -8.98 -11.39
N SER A 129 1.01 -9.53 -10.20
CA SER A 129 1.83 -10.62 -9.65
C SER A 129 1.79 -11.87 -10.56
N ILE A 130 0.62 -12.20 -11.09
CA ILE A 130 0.45 -13.33 -12.01
C ILE A 130 1.20 -13.08 -13.31
N GLU A 131 1.10 -11.88 -13.90
CA GLU A 131 1.85 -11.49 -15.10
C GLU A 131 3.37 -11.57 -14.89
N LEU A 132 3.85 -11.25 -13.70
CA LEU A 132 5.28 -11.29 -13.31
C LEU A 132 5.72 -12.68 -12.79
N ASN A 133 5.02 -13.76 -13.15
CA ASN A 133 5.34 -15.14 -12.76
C ASN A 133 5.30 -15.43 -11.24
N LYS A 134 4.51 -14.69 -10.47
CA LYS A 134 4.20 -14.92 -9.04
C LYS A 134 5.40 -14.94 -8.06
N ASN A 135 6.56 -14.46 -8.48
CA ASN A 135 7.76 -14.44 -7.63
C ASN A 135 7.89 -13.17 -6.78
N ILE A 136 6.88 -12.27 -6.86
CA ILE A 136 6.89 -10.97 -6.19
C ILE A 136 5.62 -10.85 -5.34
N SER A 137 5.78 -10.49 -4.07
CA SER A 137 4.64 -10.29 -3.16
C SER A 137 3.74 -9.14 -3.61
N LEU A 138 2.46 -9.16 -3.21
CA LEU A 138 1.53 -8.06 -3.50
C LEU A 138 2.01 -6.75 -2.87
N GLU A 139 2.61 -6.83 -1.68
CA GLU A 139 3.18 -5.68 -0.99
C GLU A 139 4.38 -5.10 -1.75
N ASP A 140 5.26 -5.94 -2.32
CA ASP A 140 6.41 -5.45 -3.09
C ASP A 140 5.97 -4.78 -4.39
N ILE A 141 4.96 -5.31 -5.07
CA ILE A 141 4.36 -4.64 -6.24
C ILE A 141 3.81 -3.27 -5.83
N GLY A 142 3.09 -3.19 -4.71
CA GLY A 142 2.61 -1.92 -4.17
C GLY A 142 3.75 -0.94 -3.86
N ARG A 143 4.87 -1.42 -3.33
CA ARG A 143 6.09 -0.61 -3.10
C ARG A 143 6.72 -0.12 -4.39
N PHE A 144 6.79 -0.94 -5.42
CA PHE A 144 7.29 -0.51 -6.73
C PHE A 144 6.41 0.58 -7.32
N ILE A 145 5.09 0.44 -7.27
CA ILE A 145 4.16 1.48 -7.70
C ILE A 145 4.41 2.77 -6.91
N TRP A 146 4.54 2.68 -5.60
CA TRP A 146 4.83 3.83 -4.74
C TRP A 146 6.15 4.53 -5.11
N ILE A 147 7.21 3.76 -5.35
CA ILE A 147 8.52 4.29 -5.76
C ILE A 147 8.40 5.02 -7.09
N ILE A 148 7.82 4.39 -8.10
CA ILE A 148 7.68 4.98 -9.45
C ILE A 148 6.83 6.24 -9.38
N TYR A 149 5.66 6.18 -8.73
CA TYR A 149 4.76 7.32 -8.60
C TYR A 149 5.44 8.51 -7.90
N THR A 150 6.12 8.25 -6.79
CA THR A 150 6.79 9.28 -6.00
C THR A 150 7.99 9.85 -6.74
N SER A 151 8.82 9.02 -7.38
CA SER A 151 9.96 9.47 -8.19
C SER A 151 9.52 10.37 -9.33
N THR A 152 8.44 10.01 -10.03
CA THR A 152 7.87 10.83 -11.10
C THR A 152 7.34 12.15 -10.57
N ALA A 153 6.60 12.14 -9.45
CA ALA A 153 6.05 13.33 -8.84
C ALA A 153 7.13 14.31 -8.32
N LEU A 154 8.26 13.79 -7.86
CA LEU A 154 9.39 14.58 -7.36
C LEU A 154 10.41 14.92 -8.44
N ASN A 155 10.23 14.43 -9.67
CA ASN A 155 11.19 14.55 -10.78
C ASN A 155 12.60 14.04 -10.40
N VAL A 156 12.64 12.97 -9.59
CA VAL A 156 13.90 12.33 -9.16
C VAL A 156 14.09 11.06 -10.00
N PRO A 157 15.22 10.92 -10.72
CA PRO A 157 15.47 9.71 -11.50
C PRO A 157 15.57 8.48 -10.57
N TYR A 158 14.88 7.41 -10.92
CA TYR A 158 15.03 6.15 -10.23
C TYR A 158 16.35 5.48 -10.65
N ILE A 159 17.28 5.36 -9.71
CA ILE A 159 18.55 4.68 -9.94
C ILE A 159 18.38 3.21 -9.54
N TYR A 160 18.39 2.30 -10.54
CA TYR A 160 18.44 0.86 -10.27
C TYR A 160 19.77 0.52 -9.59
N PRO A 161 19.78 -0.24 -8.50
CA PRO A 161 21.03 -0.79 -7.99
C PRO A 161 21.67 -1.68 -9.08
N SER A 162 22.92 -1.41 -9.41
CA SER A 162 23.66 -2.11 -10.48
C SER A 162 23.80 -3.63 -10.27
N SER A 163 23.50 -4.14 -9.10
CA SER A 163 23.50 -5.57 -8.77
C SER A 163 22.24 -6.32 -9.22
N ALA A 164 21.23 -5.63 -9.79
CA ALA A 164 20.00 -6.25 -10.28
C ALA A 164 20.01 -6.58 -11.79
N VAL A 165 21.14 -6.41 -12.46
CA VAL A 165 21.30 -6.87 -13.85
C VAL A 165 21.45 -8.39 -13.83
N VAL A 166 20.34 -9.11 -13.85
CA VAL A 166 20.31 -10.50 -14.26
C VAL A 166 20.68 -10.50 -15.74
N ASP A 167 21.79 -11.16 -16.06
CA ASP A 167 22.30 -11.37 -17.41
C ASP A 167 21.22 -12.09 -18.25
N SER A 168 20.41 -11.32 -18.97
CA SER A 168 19.47 -11.81 -19.97
C SER A 168 20.05 -11.48 -21.35
N SER A 169 21.02 -12.27 -21.77
CA SER A 169 21.38 -12.40 -23.19
C SER A 169 20.14 -12.87 -23.97
N SER A 170 19.70 -12.04 -24.91
CA SER A 170 18.66 -12.24 -25.93
C SER A 170 17.25 -11.75 -25.52
N HIS A 171 16.99 -10.45 -25.76
CA HIS A 171 15.80 -9.99 -26.51
C HIS A 171 16.00 -8.50 -26.84
N ASN A 172 16.30 -8.23 -28.11
CA ASN A 172 16.33 -6.88 -28.67
C ASN A 172 14.90 -6.29 -28.62
N TYR A 173 14.67 -5.32 -27.76
CA TYR A 173 13.53 -4.41 -27.92
C TYR A 173 14.03 -3.10 -28.53
N ASP A 174 13.60 -2.89 -29.76
CA ASP A 174 13.81 -1.67 -30.54
C ASP A 174 13.05 -0.52 -29.85
N THR A 175 13.77 0.39 -29.18
CA THR A 175 13.20 1.58 -28.56
C THR A 175 13.31 2.77 -29.50
N SER A 176 12.48 2.81 -30.53
CA SER A 176 12.24 4.00 -31.33
C SER A 176 10.76 4.38 -31.31
N ALA A 177 10.28 4.92 -30.19
CA ALA A 177 9.05 5.67 -30.13
C ALA A 177 9.37 7.09 -29.67
N SER A 178 9.59 7.97 -30.65
CA SER A 178 9.72 9.41 -30.49
C SER A 178 8.40 10.01 -29.97
N ILE A 179 8.43 10.54 -28.76
CA ILE A 179 7.32 11.35 -28.22
C ILE A 179 7.43 12.75 -28.84
N THR A 180 6.60 13.04 -29.84
CA THR A 180 6.37 14.38 -30.35
C THR A 180 5.48 15.17 -29.38
N THR A 181 6.07 16.12 -28.67
CA THR A 181 5.34 17.13 -27.89
C THR A 181 4.74 18.18 -28.85
N GLY A 182 3.44 18.08 -29.07
CA GLY A 182 2.69 19.12 -29.80
C GLY A 182 2.31 20.26 -28.85
N ASN A 183 3.04 21.37 -28.91
CA ASN A 183 2.62 22.65 -28.34
C ASN A 183 1.68 23.35 -29.33
N GLU A 184 0.39 23.31 -29.10
CA GLU A 184 -0.54 24.22 -29.78
C GLU A 184 -0.90 25.40 -28.87
N THR A 185 -0.28 26.53 -29.15
CA THR A 185 -0.68 27.84 -28.66
C THR A 185 -1.93 28.32 -29.39
N LYS A 186 -3.08 28.34 -28.75
CA LYS A 186 -4.29 29.03 -29.25
C LYS A 186 -4.27 30.51 -28.87
N SER A 187 -4.01 31.38 -29.86
CA SER A 187 -4.19 32.83 -29.77
C SER A 187 -5.67 33.18 -29.77
N ASN A 188 -6.13 33.86 -28.72
CA ASN A 188 -7.46 34.44 -28.61
C ASN A 188 -7.52 35.76 -29.43
N LYS A 189 -8.26 35.76 -30.53
CA LYS A 189 -8.69 37.01 -31.22
C LYS A 189 -10.12 37.37 -30.78
N ARG A 190 -10.22 38.39 -29.92
CA ARG A 190 -11.46 39.09 -29.67
C ARG A 190 -11.89 39.84 -30.93
N LYS A 191 -13.11 39.64 -31.42
CA LYS A 191 -13.83 40.60 -32.27
C LYS A 191 -15.03 41.12 -31.50
N ARG A 192 -15.03 42.45 -31.36
CA ARG A 192 -16.22 43.24 -31.02
C ARG A 192 -17.09 43.31 -32.26
N ASN A 193 -18.36 43.10 -32.09
CA ASN A 193 -19.48 43.98 -32.51
C ASN A 193 -20.70 43.57 -31.70
#